data_61c11b3ac18d5e44bd9af8255d8a0037
#
_entry.id   61c11b3ac18d5e44bd9af8255d8a0037
#
_cell.length_a   1.000
_cell.length_b   1.000
_cell.length_c   1.000
_cell.angle_alpha   90.00
_cell.angle_beta   90.00
_cell.angle_gamma   90.00
#
_symmetry.space_group_name_H-M   'P 1'
#
loop_
_entity.id
_entity.type
_entity.pdbx_description
1 polymer ?
#
loop_
_entity_poly.entity_id
_entity_poly.type
_entity_poly.pdbx_seq_one_letter_code
_entity_poly.pdbx_strand_id
1 'polypeptide(L)'
;MVLNYIFVAFFMIAFAIGLFRLVVMGDVEVFPAMMNSTFESSKTAFEISLGLTGVLSLWLGIMKIGEKGGVVNVLARILSPVFAKLFPDIPKGHPVTGSIFMNIAANMLGLDNAATPLGLKAMEQLQELNPKKDTASNPMIMFLVLNTSGLTLIPVSIMVYRAQMGAAQPTDIFIPILLATFFSTLAGIVITCLFQKTNLFNRTLLLTLGGMCVVVAAIIWGFGQLDKDQMNVVSTSVANILLMVIIVGFILAGMRKKVNVYDAFIEGAKDGFTTAVRIIPYLVAILVGIGVFRASGAMDMLVDGVKWLVEACGGNTDFVGALPTALMKPLSGSGARGMMVDAMTTYGADSFVGRLSCIFQGSTDTTFYILAVYFGSVGIRYTRHAVACGLLADLAGVLAAIAISYMFFG
;
A
#
# COMPACT_ATOMS: atom_id res chain seq x y z
N MET A 1 2.82 9.56 16.29
CA MET A 1 3.42 10.91 16.43
C MET A 1 3.48 11.68 15.11
N VAL A 2 4.03 11.10 14.02
CA VAL A 2 4.18 11.82 12.73
C VAL A 2 2.86 12.36 12.17
N LEU A 3 1.81 11.53 12.13
CA LEU A 3 0.49 11.93 11.64
C LEU A 3 -0.11 13.13 12.41
N ASN A 4 0.16 13.22 13.71
CA ASN A 4 -0.27 14.37 14.52
C ASN A 4 0.37 15.69 14.04
N TYR A 5 1.68 15.67 13.74
CA TYR A 5 2.37 16.85 13.21
C TYR A 5 1.86 17.23 11.82
N ILE A 6 1.60 16.25 10.96
CA ILE A 6 1.03 16.49 9.62
C ILE A 6 -0.37 17.09 9.73
N PHE A 7 -1.23 16.52 10.58
CA PHE A 7 -2.57 17.04 10.81
C PHE A 7 -2.55 18.48 11.31
N VAL A 8 -1.72 18.78 12.31
CA VAL A 8 -1.53 20.15 12.82
C VAL A 8 -0.99 21.06 11.73
N ALA A 9 0.01 20.60 10.95
CA ALA A 9 0.61 21.39 9.88
C ALA A 9 -0.42 21.79 8.80
N PHE A 10 -1.34 20.91 8.43
CA PHE A 10 -2.40 21.25 7.46
C PHE A 10 -3.21 22.46 7.90
N PHE A 11 -3.65 22.50 9.16
CA PHE A 11 -4.44 23.64 9.67
C PHE A 11 -3.60 24.89 9.87
N MET A 12 -2.39 24.76 10.44
CA MET A 12 -1.54 25.90 10.74
C MET A 12 -1.04 26.60 9.47
N ILE A 13 -0.60 25.82 8.47
CA ILE A 13 -0.14 26.38 7.19
C ILE A 13 -1.32 26.98 6.42
N ALA A 14 -2.45 26.25 6.38
CA ALA A 14 -3.65 26.77 5.73
C ALA A 14 -4.12 28.09 6.34
N PHE A 15 -4.12 28.20 7.67
CA PHE A 15 -4.50 29.42 8.37
C PHE A 15 -3.51 30.57 8.06
N ALA A 16 -2.21 30.31 8.07
CA ALA A 16 -1.20 31.31 7.74
C ALA A 16 -1.34 31.83 6.30
N ILE A 17 -1.54 30.93 5.33
CA ILE A 17 -1.77 31.30 3.93
C ILE A 17 -3.11 32.03 3.78
N GLY A 18 -4.15 31.58 4.46
CA GLY A 18 -5.45 32.26 4.47
C GLY A 18 -5.33 33.71 4.99
N LEU A 19 -4.61 33.94 6.08
CA LEU A 19 -4.31 35.29 6.59
C LEU A 19 -3.54 36.13 5.58
N PHE A 20 -2.52 35.54 4.96
CA PHE A 20 -1.74 36.26 3.92
C PHE A 20 -2.63 36.65 2.75
N ARG A 21 -3.48 35.75 2.23
CA ARG A 21 -4.43 36.05 1.15
C ARG A 21 -5.42 37.13 1.55
N LEU A 22 -5.99 37.06 2.76
CA LEU A 22 -6.92 38.06 3.25
C LEU A 22 -6.27 39.45 3.38
N VAL A 23 -5.12 39.53 4.04
CA VAL A 23 -4.50 40.83 4.41
C VAL A 23 -3.74 41.47 3.25
N VAL A 24 -2.99 40.64 2.48
CA VAL A 24 -2.11 41.16 1.42
C VAL A 24 -2.81 41.16 0.06
N MET A 25 -3.63 40.15 -0.23
CA MET A 25 -4.30 40.03 -1.52
C MET A 25 -5.77 40.53 -1.49
N GLY A 26 -6.32 40.85 -0.30
CA GLY A 26 -7.70 41.31 -0.15
C GLY A 26 -8.75 40.19 -0.41
N ASP A 27 -8.37 38.94 -0.36
CA ASP A 27 -9.26 37.81 -0.63
C ASP A 27 -10.13 37.49 0.59
N VAL A 28 -11.31 38.08 0.62
CA VAL A 28 -12.30 37.91 1.71
C VAL A 28 -13.00 36.54 1.67
N GLU A 29 -12.95 35.83 0.55
CA GLU A 29 -13.63 34.54 0.36
C GLU A 29 -12.81 33.34 0.87
N VAL A 30 -11.52 33.52 1.17
CA VAL A 30 -10.63 32.41 1.55
C VAL A 30 -11.10 31.69 2.82
N PHE A 31 -11.49 32.43 3.89
CA PHE A 31 -11.96 31.83 5.13
C PHE A 31 -13.36 31.19 5.00
N PRO A 32 -14.36 31.80 4.34
CA PRO A 32 -15.58 31.12 3.96
C PRO A 32 -15.35 29.82 3.20
N ALA A 33 -14.46 29.80 2.18
CA ALA A 33 -14.10 28.62 1.42
C ALA A 33 -13.46 27.53 2.32
N MET A 34 -12.53 27.89 3.19
CA MET A 34 -11.92 26.96 4.14
C MET A 34 -12.95 26.36 5.11
N MET A 35 -13.88 27.16 5.63
CA MET A 35 -14.94 26.66 6.52
C MET A 35 -15.93 25.75 5.80
N ASN A 36 -16.38 26.12 4.61
CA ASN A 36 -17.26 25.28 3.80
C ASN A 36 -16.60 23.93 3.49
N SER A 37 -15.31 23.97 3.15
CA SER A 37 -14.53 22.74 2.89
C SER A 37 -14.51 21.78 4.10
N THR A 38 -14.56 22.27 5.35
CA THR A 38 -14.63 21.38 6.52
C THR A 38 -15.92 20.57 6.55
N PHE A 39 -17.07 21.21 6.25
CA PHE A 39 -18.36 20.55 6.23
C PHE A 39 -18.50 19.58 5.05
N GLU A 40 -18.10 20.01 3.86
CA GLU A 40 -18.13 19.16 2.65
C GLU A 40 -17.22 17.94 2.79
N SER A 41 -15.98 18.13 3.25
CA SER A 41 -15.04 17.04 3.47
C SER A 41 -15.53 16.06 4.55
N SER A 42 -16.17 16.55 5.62
CA SER A 42 -16.73 15.69 6.66
C SER A 42 -17.87 14.83 6.11
N LYS A 43 -18.77 15.42 5.32
CA LYS A 43 -19.87 14.73 4.66
C LYS A 43 -19.34 13.68 3.69
N THR A 44 -18.42 14.05 2.82
CA THR A 44 -17.78 13.17 1.83
C THR A 44 -17.08 11.98 2.51
N ALA A 45 -16.34 12.22 3.60
CA ALA A 45 -15.68 11.18 4.37
C ALA A 45 -16.67 10.14 4.91
N PHE A 46 -17.79 10.59 5.43
CA PHE A 46 -18.84 9.71 5.95
C PHE A 46 -19.52 8.91 4.82
N GLU A 47 -19.89 9.56 3.73
CA GLU A 47 -20.55 8.94 2.57
C GLU A 47 -19.66 7.86 1.93
N ILE A 48 -18.36 8.14 1.76
CA ILE A 48 -17.38 7.17 1.27
C ILE A 48 -17.30 5.97 2.22
N SER A 49 -17.18 6.21 3.54
CA SER A 49 -17.08 5.14 4.53
C SER A 49 -18.33 4.26 4.56
N LEU A 50 -19.50 4.86 4.43
CA LEU A 50 -20.76 4.12 4.36
C LEU A 50 -20.81 3.23 3.12
N GLY A 51 -20.44 3.74 1.96
CA GLY A 51 -20.40 2.98 0.71
C GLY A 51 -19.37 1.87 0.71
N LEU A 52 -18.24 2.06 1.41
CA LEU A 52 -17.20 1.02 1.59
C LEU A 52 -17.72 -0.20 2.35
N THR A 53 -18.76 -0.05 3.20
CA THR A 53 -19.21 -1.10 4.12
C THR A 53 -19.60 -2.39 3.38
N GLY A 54 -20.38 -2.30 2.30
CA GLY A 54 -20.82 -3.46 1.53
C GLY A 54 -19.67 -4.19 0.84
N VAL A 55 -18.79 -3.43 0.18
CA VAL A 55 -17.70 -4.02 -0.61
C VAL A 55 -16.59 -4.56 0.30
N LEU A 56 -16.28 -3.90 1.43
CA LEU A 56 -15.37 -4.44 2.44
C LEU A 56 -15.93 -5.72 3.06
N SER A 57 -17.24 -5.76 3.39
CA SER A 57 -17.88 -6.97 3.91
C SER A 57 -17.80 -8.13 2.91
N LEU A 58 -18.04 -7.88 1.62
CA LEU A 58 -17.89 -8.89 0.58
C LEU A 58 -16.47 -9.46 0.56
N TRP A 59 -15.46 -8.61 0.44
CA TRP A 59 -14.10 -9.07 0.27
C TRP A 59 -13.50 -9.70 1.54
N LEU A 60 -13.73 -9.13 2.72
CA LEU A 60 -13.28 -9.74 3.98
C LEU A 60 -14.02 -11.06 4.27
N GLY A 61 -15.28 -11.17 3.84
CA GLY A 61 -16.00 -12.46 3.85
C GLY A 61 -15.32 -13.53 3.00
N ILE A 62 -14.98 -13.21 1.76
CA ILE A 62 -14.26 -14.10 0.84
C ILE A 62 -12.87 -14.44 1.38
N MET A 63 -12.13 -13.45 1.88
CA MET A 63 -10.81 -13.66 2.48
C MET A 63 -10.86 -14.60 3.68
N LYS A 64 -11.89 -14.51 4.52
CA LYS A 64 -12.10 -15.39 5.67
C LYS A 64 -12.31 -16.86 5.27
N ILE A 65 -13.02 -17.09 4.16
CA ILE A 65 -13.14 -18.45 3.59
C ILE A 65 -11.76 -18.98 3.21
N GLY A 66 -10.95 -18.19 2.50
CA GLY A 66 -9.59 -18.56 2.09
C GLY A 66 -8.67 -18.82 3.28
N GLU A 67 -8.73 -17.98 4.33
CA GLU A 67 -7.99 -18.15 5.58
C GLU A 67 -8.32 -19.49 6.24
N LYS A 68 -9.61 -19.77 6.51
CA LYS A 68 -10.08 -21.04 7.09
C LYS A 68 -9.85 -22.23 6.16
N GLY A 69 -9.89 -22.02 4.85
CA GLY A 69 -9.54 -22.98 3.81
C GLY A 69 -8.06 -23.36 3.79
N GLY A 70 -7.21 -22.62 4.53
CA GLY A 70 -5.77 -22.87 4.65
C GLY A 70 -4.94 -22.36 3.48
N VAL A 71 -5.45 -21.42 2.68
CA VAL A 71 -4.75 -20.84 1.53
C VAL A 71 -3.46 -20.14 1.97
N VAL A 72 -3.48 -19.46 3.12
CA VAL A 72 -2.29 -18.82 3.72
C VAL A 72 -1.17 -19.85 3.95
N ASN A 73 -1.52 -21.03 4.49
CA ASN A 73 -0.55 -22.13 4.72
C ASN A 73 0.04 -22.68 3.41
N VAL A 74 -0.78 -22.78 2.35
CA VAL A 74 -0.31 -23.23 1.03
C VAL A 74 0.67 -22.23 0.45
N LEU A 75 0.30 -20.93 0.45
CA LEU A 75 1.16 -19.87 -0.05
C LEU A 75 2.47 -19.75 0.75
N ALA A 76 2.40 -19.81 2.09
CA ALA A 76 3.59 -19.82 2.94
C ALA A 76 4.53 -20.99 2.62
N ARG A 77 4.00 -22.16 2.32
CA ARG A 77 4.79 -23.36 1.92
C ARG A 77 5.48 -23.16 0.56
N ILE A 78 4.78 -22.53 -0.40
CA ILE A 78 5.33 -22.22 -1.73
C ILE A 78 6.47 -21.19 -1.60
N LEU A 79 6.29 -20.18 -0.77
CA LEU A 79 7.28 -19.10 -0.57
C LEU A 79 8.50 -19.55 0.24
N SER A 80 8.33 -20.51 1.16
CA SER A 80 9.36 -20.95 2.11
C SER A 80 10.73 -21.25 1.49
N PRO A 81 10.88 -22.06 0.41
CA PRO A 81 12.19 -22.41 -0.14
C PRO A 81 12.96 -21.22 -0.70
N VAL A 82 12.25 -20.19 -1.14
CA VAL A 82 12.82 -18.97 -1.71
C VAL A 82 13.26 -18.02 -0.61
N PHE A 83 12.33 -17.67 0.25
CA PHE A 83 12.53 -16.67 1.29
C PHE A 83 13.45 -17.17 2.41
N ALA A 84 13.53 -18.50 2.67
CA ALA A 84 14.47 -19.06 3.64
C ALA A 84 15.93 -18.70 3.35
N LYS A 85 16.29 -18.43 2.09
CA LYS A 85 17.64 -18.01 1.70
C LYS A 85 17.93 -16.53 1.99
N LEU A 86 16.90 -15.72 2.23
CA LEU A 86 17.04 -14.33 2.64
C LEU A 86 17.33 -14.19 4.15
N PHE A 87 17.22 -15.29 4.92
CA PHE A 87 17.40 -15.33 6.36
C PHE A 87 18.51 -16.31 6.78
N PRO A 88 19.76 -16.12 6.30
CA PRO A 88 20.85 -17.10 6.55
C PRO A 88 21.19 -17.25 8.05
N ASP A 89 20.94 -16.21 8.85
CA ASP A 89 21.27 -16.17 10.28
C ASP A 89 20.23 -16.93 11.15
N ILE A 90 19.12 -17.40 10.56
CA ILE A 90 18.12 -18.18 11.27
C ILE A 90 18.50 -19.66 11.24
N PRO A 91 18.57 -20.34 12.42
CA PRO A 91 18.85 -21.76 12.48
C PRO A 91 17.82 -22.59 11.69
N LYS A 92 18.30 -23.63 10.98
CA LYS A 92 17.41 -24.52 10.22
C LYS A 92 16.38 -25.17 11.13
N GLY A 93 15.11 -25.13 10.71
CA GLY A 93 13.98 -25.71 11.47
C GLY A 93 13.48 -24.85 12.62
N HIS A 94 13.99 -23.64 12.82
CA HIS A 94 13.48 -22.74 13.85
C HIS A 94 12.04 -22.29 13.55
N PRO A 95 11.12 -22.27 14.55
CA PRO A 95 9.70 -21.92 14.34
C PRO A 95 9.46 -20.55 13.74
N VAL A 96 10.37 -19.59 13.95
CA VAL A 96 10.26 -18.23 13.39
C VAL A 96 10.14 -18.22 11.87
N THR A 97 10.76 -19.18 11.19
CA THR A 97 10.65 -19.32 9.73
C THR A 97 9.19 -19.48 9.29
N GLY A 98 8.44 -20.31 10.03
CA GLY A 98 6.99 -20.49 9.78
C GLY A 98 6.21 -19.20 10.03
N SER A 99 6.47 -18.50 11.13
CA SER A 99 5.78 -17.23 11.47
C SER A 99 6.05 -16.14 10.44
N ILE A 100 7.30 -15.99 9.96
CA ILE A 100 7.67 -15.05 8.89
C ILE A 100 6.89 -15.35 7.61
N PHE A 101 6.86 -16.61 7.16
CA PHE A 101 6.20 -16.94 5.89
C PHE A 101 4.70 -16.85 5.96
N MET A 102 4.10 -17.16 7.12
CA MET A 102 2.68 -16.97 7.35
C MET A 102 2.30 -15.48 7.33
N ASN A 103 3.13 -14.61 7.92
CA ASN A 103 2.92 -13.16 7.87
C ASN A 103 3.03 -12.64 6.43
N ILE A 104 4.10 -12.99 5.69
CA ILE A 104 4.29 -12.57 4.30
C ILE A 104 3.12 -13.05 3.44
N ALA A 105 2.71 -14.32 3.58
CA ALA A 105 1.58 -14.88 2.83
C ALA A 105 0.26 -14.17 3.13
N ALA A 106 0.02 -13.82 4.41
CA ALA A 106 -1.16 -13.06 4.82
C ALA A 106 -1.16 -11.64 4.22
N ASN A 107 -0.02 -10.94 4.25
CA ASN A 107 0.14 -9.61 3.62
C ASN A 107 -0.06 -9.68 2.10
N MET A 108 0.53 -10.66 1.42
CA MET A 108 0.35 -10.86 -0.02
C MET A 108 -1.13 -11.04 -0.42
N LEU A 109 -1.92 -11.66 0.45
CA LEU A 109 -3.35 -11.86 0.25
C LEU A 109 -4.21 -10.66 0.73
N GLY A 110 -3.61 -9.63 1.34
CA GLY A 110 -4.34 -8.48 1.89
C GLY A 110 -5.13 -8.81 3.17
N LEU A 111 -4.67 -9.80 3.95
CA LEU A 111 -5.26 -10.23 5.22
C LEU A 111 -4.65 -9.45 6.39
N ASP A 112 -4.80 -8.12 6.42
CA ASP A 112 -4.16 -7.22 7.40
C ASP A 112 -4.42 -7.63 8.85
N ASN A 113 -5.65 -8.09 9.15
CA ASN A 113 -6.04 -8.54 10.50
C ASN A 113 -5.28 -9.79 10.96
N ALA A 114 -4.92 -10.68 10.03
CA ALA A 114 -4.14 -11.88 10.32
C ALA A 114 -2.63 -11.61 10.24
N ALA A 115 -2.20 -10.73 9.36
CA ALA A 115 -0.80 -10.43 9.11
C ALA A 115 -0.11 -9.81 10.34
N THR A 116 -0.72 -8.80 10.98
CA THR A 116 -0.12 -8.09 12.10
C THR A 116 0.20 -9.00 13.29
N PRO A 117 -0.71 -9.83 13.83
CA PRO A 117 -0.39 -10.77 14.91
C PRO A 117 0.70 -11.78 14.54
N LEU A 118 0.71 -12.27 13.31
CA LEU A 118 1.75 -13.17 12.81
C LEU A 118 3.11 -12.49 12.75
N GLY A 119 3.14 -11.22 12.36
CA GLY A 119 4.35 -10.40 12.32
C GLY A 119 4.91 -10.11 13.72
N LEU A 120 4.05 -9.78 14.69
CA LEU A 120 4.45 -9.59 16.08
C LEU A 120 5.06 -10.87 16.66
N LYS A 121 4.42 -12.03 16.42
CA LYS A 121 4.96 -13.32 16.81
C LYS A 121 6.30 -13.62 16.16
N ALA A 122 6.46 -13.31 14.87
CA ALA A 122 7.74 -13.45 14.19
C ALA A 122 8.83 -12.57 14.84
N MET A 123 8.50 -11.32 15.19
CA MET A 123 9.43 -10.40 15.85
C MET A 123 9.84 -10.89 17.26
N GLU A 124 8.90 -11.40 18.06
CA GLU A 124 9.21 -12.00 19.36
C GLU A 124 10.20 -13.15 19.22
N GLN A 125 9.96 -14.07 18.29
CA GLN A 125 10.85 -15.20 18.03
C GLN A 125 12.21 -14.77 17.45
N LEU A 126 12.25 -13.70 16.62
CA LEU A 126 13.51 -13.11 16.15
C LEU A 126 14.29 -12.46 17.31
N GLN A 127 13.57 -11.85 18.27
CA GLN A 127 14.18 -11.24 19.44
C GLN A 127 14.80 -12.28 20.39
N GLU A 128 14.25 -13.50 20.48
CA GLU A 128 14.87 -14.61 21.20
C GLU A 128 16.24 -14.95 20.63
N LEU A 129 16.37 -14.96 19.30
CA LEU A 129 17.63 -15.22 18.60
C LEU A 129 18.58 -14.03 18.57
N ASN A 130 18.11 -12.82 18.92
CA ASN A 130 18.89 -11.60 18.79
C ASN A 130 19.95 -11.47 19.90
N PRO A 131 21.25 -11.41 19.59
CA PRO A 131 22.30 -11.27 20.59
C PRO A 131 22.33 -9.89 21.26
N LYS A 132 21.86 -8.84 20.57
CA LYS A 132 21.81 -7.45 21.06
C LYS A 132 20.37 -7.01 21.17
N LYS A 133 19.80 -7.04 22.37
CA LYS A 133 18.36 -6.88 22.61
C LYS A 133 17.79 -5.50 22.25
N ASP A 134 18.62 -4.47 22.19
CA ASP A 134 18.23 -3.10 21.82
C ASP A 134 18.51 -2.72 20.36
N THR A 135 19.20 -3.60 19.62
CA THR A 135 19.69 -3.33 18.27
C THR A 135 19.09 -4.33 17.28
N ALA A 136 18.56 -3.86 16.16
CA ALA A 136 17.94 -4.70 15.14
C ALA A 136 18.95 -5.69 14.54
N SER A 137 18.60 -6.99 14.49
CA SER A 137 19.39 -8.02 13.80
C SER A 137 19.12 -8.02 12.30
N ASN A 138 20.02 -8.65 11.52
CA ASN A 138 19.84 -8.75 10.06
C ASN A 138 18.49 -9.43 9.68
N PRO A 139 18.08 -10.55 10.29
CA PRO A 139 16.79 -11.15 10.00
C PRO A 139 15.61 -10.21 10.30
N MET A 140 15.66 -9.47 11.41
CA MET A 140 14.62 -8.49 11.73
C MET A 140 14.50 -7.40 10.66
N ILE A 141 15.65 -6.88 10.18
CA ILE A 141 15.67 -5.84 9.15
C ILE A 141 15.13 -6.38 7.82
N MET A 142 15.56 -7.56 7.38
CA MET A 142 15.05 -8.20 6.15
C MET A 142 13.54 -8.45 6.26
N PHE A 143 13.06 -8.97 7.39
CA PHE A 143 11.64 -9.20 7.63
C PHE A 143 10.83 -7.90 7.58
N LEU A 144 11.35 -6.83 8.18
CA LEU A 144 10.73 -5.51 8.14
C LEU A 144 10.65 -4.98 6.71
N VAL A 145 11.74 -5.04 5.94
CA VAL A 145 11.78 -4.52 4.56
C VAL A 145 10.83 -5.30 3.65
N LEU A 146 10.70 -6.62 3.83
CA LEU A 146 9.69 -7.42 3.09
C LEU A 146 8.26 -7.00 3.42
N ASN A 147 7.99 -6.57 4.65
CA ASN A 147 6.67 -6.03 5.02
C ASN A 147 6.47 -4.62 4.46
N THR A 148 7.47 -3.73 4.52
CA THR A 148 7.33 -2.35 4.02
C THR A 148 7.22 -2.27 2.51
N SER A 149 7.97 -3.11 1.78
CA SER A 149 7.87 -3.20 0.31
C SER A 149 6.55 -3.82 -0.16
N GLY A 150 5.85 -4.52 0.72
CA GLY A 150 4.44 -4.87 0.64
C GLY A 150 4.00 -5.58 -0.62
N LEU A 151 4.68 -6.69 -1.03
CA LEU A 151 4.24 -7.46 -2.20
C LEU A 151 2.77 -7.87 -2.05
N THR A 152 1.89 -7.15 -2.72
CA THR A 152 0.44 -7.36 -2.67
C THR A 152 -0.02 -8.09 -3.92
N LEU A 153 -0.60 -9.29 -3.76
CA LEU A 153 -1.21 -10.03 -4.87
C LEU A 153 -2.64 -9.59 -5.15
N ILE A 154 -3.34 -9.11 -4.11
CA ILE A 154 -4.76 -8.75 -4.22
C ILE A 154 -4.98 -7.38 -3.57
N PRO A 155 -4.90 -6.27 -4.33
CA PRO A 155 -5.07 -4.90 -3.81
C PRO A 155 -6.55 -4.53 -3.61
N VAL A 156 -7.28 -5.38 -2.85
CA VAL A 156 -8.74 -5.28 -2.67
C VAL A 156 -9.16 -3.90 -2.18
N SER A 157 -8.53 -3.41 -1.13
CA SER A 157 -8.94 -2.16 -0.49
C SER A 157 -8.94 -0.99 -1.47
N ILE A 158 -7.96 -0.92 -2.38
CA ILE A 158 -7.84 0.18 -3.34
C ILE A 158 -8.93 0.07 -4.41
N MET A 159 -9.19 -1.13 -4.93
CA MET A 159 -10.29 -1.36 -5.88
C MET A 159 -11.65 -0.99 -5.28
N VAL A 160 -11.84 -1.27 -3.97
CA VAL A 160 -13.05 -0.89 -3.24
C VAL A 160 -13.24 0.63 -3.19
N TYR A 161 -12.18 1.39 -2.89
CA TYR A 161 -12.22 2.85 -2.94
C TYR A 161 -12.51 3.37 -4.35
N ARG A 162 -11.89 2.82 -5.38
CA ARG A 162 -12.17 3.20 -6.77
C ARG A 162 -13.62 2.95 -7.16
N ALA A 163 -14.17 1.78 -6.80
CA ALA A 163 -15.58 1.47 -7.05
C ALA A 163 -16.50 2.48 -6.36
N GLN A 164 -16.21 2.83 -5.11
CA GLN A 164 -17.00 3.82 -4.34
C GLN A 164 -16.88 5.24 -4.92
N MET A 165 -15.71 5.58 -5.49
CA MET A 165 -15.47 6.87 -6.14
C MET A 165 -15.99 6.94 -7.59
N GLY A 166 -16.73 5.92 -8.05
CA GLY A 166 -17.38 5.91 -9.35
C GLY A 166 -16.47 5.63 -10.52
N ALA A 167 -15.35 4.93 -10.31
CA ALA A 167 -14.49 4.50 -11.40
C ALA A 167 -15.25 3.57 -12.37
N ALA A 168 -15.12 3.80 -13.68
CA ALA A 168 -15.76 2.97 -14.70
C ALA A 168 -15.25 1.53 -14.68
N GLN A 169 -13.94 1.36 -14.40
CA GLN A 169 -13.26 0.07 -14.28
C GLN A 169 -12.42 0.04 -13.00
N PRO A 170 -12.98 -0.33 -11.82
CA PRO A 170 -12.24 -0.32 -10.56
C PRO A 170 -11.01 -1.22 -10.53
N THR A 171 -10.96 -2.23 -11.38
CA THR A 171 -9.91 -3.26 -11.45
C THR A 171 -8.79 -2.95 -12.43
N ASP A 172 -8.84 -1.85 -13.19
CA ASP A 172 -7.83 -1.49 -14.20
C ASP A 172 -6.44 -1.25 -13.61
N ILE A 173 -6.37 -0.86 -12.32
CA ILE A 173 -5.14 -0.66 -11.55
C ILE A 173 -4.52 -1.96 -11.02
N PHE A 174 -5.18 -3.12 -11.17
CA PHE A 174 -4.73 -4.38 -10.57
C PHE A 174 -3.33 -4.79 -11.06
N ILE A 175 -3.14 -4.91 -12.38
CA ILE A 175 -1.84 -5.27 -12.97
C ILE A 175 -0.78 -4.19 -12.69
N PRO A 176 -1.05 -2.88 -12.86
CA PRO A 176 -0.12 -1.83 -12.47
C PRO A 176 0.37 -1.90 -11.03
N ILE A 177 -0.52 -2.16 -10.06
CA ILE A 177 -0.12 -2.32 -8.65
C ILE A 177 0.76 -3.56 -8.47
N LEU A 178 0.39 -4.71 -9.06
CA LEU A 178 1.20 -5.93 -9.00
C LEU A 178 2.64 -5.69 -9.49
N LEU A 179 2.79 -4.99 -10.61
CA LEU A 179 4.09 -4.66 -11.17
C LEU A 179 4.86 -3.68 -10.24
N ALA A 180 4.20 -2.64 -9.73
CA ALA A 180 4.83 -1.66 -8.86
C ALA A 180 5.31 -2.28 -7.54
N THR A 181 4.50 -3.14 -6.88
CA THR A 181 4.89 -3.85 -5.66
C THR A 181 6.03 -4.83 -5.90
N PHE A 182 6.06 -5.47 -7.07
CA PHE A 182 7.17 -6.34 -7.44
C PHE A 182 8.49 -5.58 -7.47
N PHE A 183 8.55 -4.41 -8.14
CA PHE A 183 9.78 -3.61 -8.21
C PHE A 183 10.18 -3.06 -6.85
N SER A 184 9.24 -2.62 -6.02
CA SER A 184 9.51 -2.20 -4.64
C SER A 184 10.13 -3.34 -3.83
N THR A 185 9.52 -4.54 -3.87
CA THR A 185 10.01 -5.71 -3.13
C THR A 185 11.37 -6.19 -3.63
N LEU A 186 11.55 -6.22 -4.94
CA LEU A 186 12.84 -6.58 -5.55
C LEU A 186 13.94 -5.62 -5.12
N ALA A 187 13.69 -4.31 -5.18
CA ALA A 187 14.63 -3.29 -4.72
C ALA A 187 14.92 -3.42 -3.22
N GLY A 188 13.88 -3.61 -2.40
CA GLY A 188 14.01 -3.83 -0.96
C GLY A 188 14.89 -5.04 -0.63
N ILE A 189 14.69 -6.17 -1.29
CA ILE A 189 15.51 -7.37 -1.13
C ILE A 189 16.96 -7.08 -1.54
N VAL A 190 17.19 -6.54 -2.74
CA VAL A 190 18.54 -6.28 -3.27
C VAL A 190 19.30 -5.32 -2.36
N ILE A 191 18.69 -4.19 -2.02
CA ILE A 191 19.30 -3.17 -1.16
C ILE A 191 19.63 -3.75 0.23
N THR A 192 18.69 -4.48 0.84
CA THR A 192 18.95 -5.10 2.16
C THR A 192 20.07 -6.13 2.09
N CYS A 193 20.10 -6.98 1.06
CA CYS A 193 21.17 -7.94 0.86
C CYS A 193 22.54 -7.26 0.66
N LEU A 194 22.59 -6.14 -0.04
CA LEU A 194 23.83 -5.35 -0.21
C LEU A 194 24.32 -4.80 1.14
N PHE A 195 23.45 -4.19 1.94
CA PHE A 195 23.80 -3.70 3.28
C PHE A 195 24.25 -4.81 4.23
N GLN A 196 23.62 -5.99 4.12
CA GLN A 196 23.91 -7.17 4.96
C GLN A 196 25.04 -8.05 4.40
N LYS A 197 25.56 -7.74 3.20
CA LYS A 197 26.53 -8.55 2.47
C LYS A 197 26.07 -10.00 2.28
N THR A 198 24.76 -10.22 2.16
CA THR A 198 24.16 -11.53 1.87
C THR A 198 24.43 -11.89 0.40
N ASN A 199 24.83 -13.14 0.15
CA ASN A 199 25.14 -13.60 -1.19
C ASN A 199 23.88 -13.73 -2.07
N LEU A 200 23.63 -12.72 -2.92
CA LEU A 200 22.55 -12.71 -3.91
C LEU A 200 22.74 -13.73 -5.04
N PHE A 201 24.00 -14.17 -5.29
CA PHE A 201 24.34 -15.14 -6.34
C PHE A 201 24.09 -16.59 -5.92
N ASN A 202 23.39 -16.82 -4.80
CA ASN A 202 22.93 -18.16 -4.46
C ASN A 202 22.00 -18.67 -5.57
N ARG A 203 22.29 -19.88 -6.09
CA ARG A 203 21.54 -20.48 -7.22
C ARG A 203 20.04 -20.45 -7.04
N THR A 204 19.53 -20.70 -5.83
CA THR A 204 18.10 -20.66 -5.54
C THR A 204 17.52 -19.26 -5.65
N LEU A 205 18.18 -18.25 -5.04
CA LEU A 205 17.76 -16.85 -5.12
C LEU A 205 17.84 -16.34 -6.55
N LEU A 206 18.96 -16.61 -7.25
CA LEU A 206 19.14 -16.16 -8.63
C LEU A 206 18.08 -16.75 -9.57
N LEU A 207 17.81 -18.07 -9.47
CA LEU A 207 16.80 -18.72 -10.30
C LEU A 207 15.39 -18.21 -9.98
N THR A 208 15.08 -17.93 -8.72
CA THR A 208 13.72 -17.50 -8.35
C THR A 208 13.50 -16.02 -8.62
N LEU A 209 14.37 -15.14 -8.13
CA LEU A 209 14.26 -13.69 -8.39
C LEU A 209 14.46 -13.41 -9.86
N GLY A 210 15.44 -14.05 -10.51
CA GLY A 210 15.66 -13.94 -11.95
C GLY A 210 14.48 -14.48 -12.77
N GLY A 211 13.90 -15.61 -12.38
CA GLY A 211 12.70 -16.15 -13.00
C GLY A 211 11.49 -15.20 -12.86
N MET A 212 11.29 -14.62 -11.69
CA MET A 212 10.26 -13.60 -11.48
C MET A 212 10.50 -12.35 -12.33
N CYS A 213 11.76 -11.90 -12.43
CA CYS A 213 12.12 -10.77 -13.31
C CYS A 213 11.82 -11.09 -14.77
N VAL A 214 12.10 -12.32 -15.25
CA VAL A 214 11.79 -12.74 -16.62
C VAL A 214 10.27 -12.76 -16.85
N VAL A 215 9.49 -13.26 -15.90
CA VAL A 215 8.02 -13.24 -15.99
C VAL A 215 7.49 -11.80 -16.05
N VAL A 216 7.97 -10.94 -15.16
CA VAL A 216 7.56 -9.51 -15.16
C VAL A 216 8.00 -8.82 -16.45
N ALA A 217 9.22 -9.06 -16.92
CA ALA A 217 9.69 -8.52 -18.20
C ALA A 217 8.85 -9.00 -19.39
N ALA A 218 8.45 -10.28 -19.40
CA ALA A 218 7.56 -10.82 -20.41
C ALA A 218 6.15 -10.18 -20.36
N ILE A 219 5.61 -9.92 -19.17
CA ILE A 219 4.34 -9.20 -18.99
C ILE A 219 4.48 -7.78 -19.54
N ILE A 220 5.50 -7.03 -19.13
CA ILE A 220 5.73 -5.65 -19.61
C ILE A 220 5.93 -5.63 -21.12
N TRP A 221 6.72 -6.55 -21.66
CA TRP A 221 6.93 -6.65 -23.10
C TRP A 221 5.64 -6.98 -23.85
N GLY A 222 4.84 -7.94 -23.34
CA GLY A 222 3.57 -8.33 -23.91
C GLY A 222 2.56 -7.16 -23.93
N PHE A 223 2.44 -6.43 -22.83
CA PHE A 223 1.59 -5.22 -22.79
C PHE A 223 2.13 -4.11 -23.70
N GLY A 224 3.45 -3.94 -23.82
CA GLY A 224 4.06 -2.95 -24.69
C GLY A 224 3.84 -3.19 -26.20
N GLN A 225 3.34 -4.38 -26.62
CA GLN A 225 2.96 -4.66 -28.01
C GLN A 225 1.50 -4.28 -28.32
N LEU A 226 0.72 -3.93 -27.30
CA LEU A 226 -0.70 -3.58 -27.42
C LEU A 226 -0.86 -2.06 -27.56
N ASP A 227 -1.86 -1.63 -28.31
CA ASP A 227 -2.32 -0.25 -28.23
C ASP A 227 -3.01 0.02 -26.86
N LYS A 228 -3.25 1.29 -26.53
CA LYS A 228 -3.79 1.68 -25.21
C LYS A 228 -5.18 1.10 -24.93
N ASP A 229 -6.04 1.01 -25.95
CA ASP A 229 -7.38 0.46 -25.79
C ASP A 229 -7.32 -1.05 -25.55
N GLN A 230 -6.52 -1.76 -26.34
CA GLN A 230 -6.27 -3.20 -26.17
C GLN A 230 -5.61 -3.48 -24.81
N MET A 231 -4.63 -2.68 -24.40
CA MET A 231 -3.94 -2.80 -23.10
C MET A 231 -4.94 -2.70 -21.95
N ASN A 232 -5.83 -1.70 -22.00
CA ASN A 232 -6.86 -1.52 -20.97
C ASN A 232 -7.84 -2.70 -20.94
N VAL A 233 -8.34 -3.14 -22.09
CA VAL A 233 -9.26 -4.29 -22.18
C VAL A 233 -8.59 -5.57 -21.68
N VAL A 234 -7.37 -5.86 -22.12
CA VAL A 234 -6.64 -7.08 -21.71
C VAL A 234 -6.31 -7.03 -20.23
N SER A 235 -5.77 -5.92 -19.70
CA SER A 235 -5.43 -5.76 -18.30
C SER A 235 -6.65 -5.96 -17.39
N THR A 236 -7.77 -5.29 -17.71
CA THR A 236 -9.01 -5.39 -16.96
C THR A 236 -9.62 -6.79 -17.05
N SER A 237 -9.60 -7.41 -18.20
CA SER A 237 -10.12 -8.79 -18.37
C SER A 237 -9.30 -9.80 -17.58
N VAL A 238 -7.97 -9.71 -17.66
CA VAL A 238 -7.06 -10.57 -16.89
C VAL A 238 -7.27 -10.35 -15.39
N ALA A 239 -7.38 -9.10 -14.92
CA ALA A 239 -7.66 -8.78 -13.53
C ALA A 239 -8.96 -9.39 -13.05
N ASN A 240 -10.05 -9.22 -13.81
CA ASN A 240 -11.38 -9.73 -13.46
C ASN A 240 -11.41 -11.27 -13.43
N ILE A 241 -10.76 -11.94 -14.40
CA ILE A 241 -10.63 -13.39 -14.43
C ILE A 241 -9.83 -13.89 -13.21
N LEU A 242 -8.69 -13.26 -12.91
CA LEU A 242 -7.87 -13.63 -11.75
C LEU A 242 -8.62 -13.46 -10.44
N LEU A 243 -9.35 -12.36 -10.26
CA LEU A 243 -10.16 -12.11 -9.06
C LEU A 243 -11.27 -13.18 -8.92
N MET A 244 -11.94 -13.52 -10.02
CA MET A 244 -12.96 -14.57 -9.99
C MET A 244 -12.36 -15.94 -9.68
N VAL A 245 -11.19 -16.27 -10.26
CA VAL A 245 -10.45 -17.52 -9.95
C VAL A 245 -10.06 -17.57 -8.47
N ILE A 246 -9.65 -16.43 -7.88
CA ILE A 246 -9.34 -16.34 -6.45
C ILE A 246 -10.59 -16.61 -5.61
N ILE A 247 -11.72 -15.97 -5.92
CA ILE A 247 -12.99 -16.16 -5.22
C ILE A 247 -13.40 -17.64 -5.24
N VAL A 248 -13.47 -18.24 -6.43
CA VAL A 248 -13.82 -19.64 -6.61
C VAL A 248 -12.81 -20.55 -5.92
N GLY A 249 -11.52 -20.26 -6.06
CA GLY A 249 -10.43 -21.00 -5.42
C GLY A 249 -10.54 -21.02 -3.90
N PHE A 250 -10.90 -19.87 -3.27
CA PHE A 250 -11.09 -19.80 -1.83
C PHE A 250 -12.31 -20.59 -1.37
N ILE A 251 -13.42 -20.53 -2.13
CA ILE A 251 -14.61 -21.34 -1.85
C ILE A 251 -14.27 -22.84 -1.93
N LEU A 252 -13.60 -23.28 -2.99
CA LEU A 252 -13.18 -24.66 -3.15
C LEU A 252 -12.21 -25.12 -2.05
N ALA A 253 -11.28 -24.28 -1.64
CA ALA A 253 -10.36 -24.55 -0.53
C ALA A 253 -11.14 -24.74 0.79
N GLY A 254 -12.12 -23.86 1.07
CA GLY A 254 -13.02 -23.98 2.21
C GLY A 254 -13.81 -25.28 2.19
N MET A 255 -14.43 -25.61 1.06
CA MET A 255 -15.17 -26.87 0.88
C MET A 255 -14.28 -28.10 1.10
N ARG A 256 -13.07 -28.11 0.54
CA ARG A 256 -12.11 -29.22 0.73
C ARG A 256 -11.71 -29.41 2.19
N LYS A 257 -11.66 -28.34 2.97
CA LYS A 257 -11.38 -28.36 4.42
C LYS A 257 -12.64 -28.61 5.27
N LYS A 258 -13.80 -28.83 4.63
CA LYS A 258 -15.09 -28.99 5.29
C LYS A 258 -15.49 -27.81 6.17
N VAL A 259 -15.06 -26.61 5.80
CA VAL A 259 -15.46 -25.36 6.44
C VAL A 259 -16.91 -25.07 6.00
N ASN A 260 -17.76 -24.62 6.93
CA ASN A 260 -19.04 -24.02 6.55
C ASN A 260 -18.72 -22.67 5.86
N VAL A 261 -18.78 -22.67 4.53
CA VAL A 261 -18.37 -21.53 3.68
C VAL A 261 -19.22 -20.31 3.96
N TYR A 262 -20.53 -20.50 4.15
CA TYR A 262 -21.46 -19.41 4.43
C TYR A 262 -21.17 -18.75 5.79
N ASP A 263 -21.01 -19.56 6.84
CA ASP A 263 -20.71 -19.02 8.19
C ASP A 263 -19.35 -18.33 8.23
N ALA A 264 -18.35 -18.87 7.53
CA ALA A 264 -17.04 -18.23 7.39
C ALA A 264 -17.14 -16.90 6.66
N PHE A 265 -17.94 -16.84 5.60
CA PHE A 265 -18.21 -15.57 4.89
C PHE A 265 -18.87 -14.54 5.83
N ILE A 266 -19.91 -14.92 6.56
CA ILE A 266 -20.62 -14.01 7.48
C ILE A 266 -19.69 -13.50 8.58
N GLU A 267 -18.79 -14.36 9.11
CA GLU A 267 -17.78 -13.94 10.10
C GLU A 267 -16.87 -12.85 9.53
N GLY A 268 -16.28 -13.06 8.35
CA GLY A 268 -15.43 -12.06 7.71
C GLY A 268 -16.20 -10.82 7.26
N ALA A 269 -17.46 -10.95 6.85
CA ALA A 269 -18.32 -9.82 6.50
C ALA A 269 -18.59 -8.90 7.71
N LYS A 270 -18.75 -9.45 8.91
CA LYS A 270 -18.85 -8.67 10.16
C LYS A 270 -17.57 -7.89 10.44
N ASP A 271 -16.41 -8.50 10.20
CA ASP A 271 -15.11 -7.81 10.31
C ASP A 271 -15.03 -6.66 9.31
N GLY A 272 -15.57 -6.83 8.10
CA GLY A 272 -15.65 -5.80 7.05
C GLY A 272 -16.50 -4.60 7.48
N PHE A 273 -17.67 -4.85 8.05
CA PHE A 273 -18.52 -3.83 8.61
C PHE A 273 -17.82 -3.04 9.74
N THR A 274 -17.21 -3.77 10.67
CA THR A 274 -16.48 -3.16 11.80
C THR A 274 -15.31 -2.30 11.30
N THR A 275 -14.61 -2.75 10.27
CA THR A 275 -13.50 -2.02 9.65
C THR A 275 -14.00 -0.74 8.99
N ALA A 276 -15.10 -0.77 8.25
CA ALA A 276 -15.70 0.40 7.63
C ALA A 276 -16.08 1.48 8.66
N VAL A 277 -16.73 1.09 9.75
CA VAL A 277 -17.08 2.01 10.84
C VAL A 277 -15.81 2.60 11.51
N ARG A 278 -14.79 1.77 11.76
CA ARG A 278 -13.53 2.21 12.38
C ARG A 278 -12.77 3.21 11.51
N ILE A 279 -12.90 3.16 10.20
CA ILE A 279 -12.22 4.07 9.27
C ILE A 279 -12.82 5.49 9.30
N ILE A 280 -14.09 5.66 9.62
CA ILE A 280 -14.80 6.95 9.58
C ILE A 280 -14.02 8.09 10.25
N PRO A 281 -13.64 8.01 11.55
CA PRO A 281 -12.96 9.12 12.22
C PRO A 281 -11.63 9.50 11.56
N TYR A 282 -10.91 8.51 11.05
CA TYR A 282 -9.63 8.74 10.38
C TYR A 282 -9.81 9.43 9.02
N LEU A 283 -10.82 9.01 8.23
CA LEU A 283 -11.15 9.67 6.96
C LEU A 283 -11.64 11.09 7.19
N VAL A 284 -12.53 11.31 8.15
CA VAL A 284 -12.98 12.66 8.49
C VAL A 284 -11.80 13.56 8.85
N ALA A 285 -10.94 13.12 9.78
CA ALA A 285 -9.78 13.93 10.20
C ALA A 285 -8.86 14.29 9.02
N ILE A 286 -8.50 13.30 8.21
CA ILE A 286 -7.57 13.51 7.09
C ILE A 286 -8.21 14.32 5.97
N LEU A 287 -9.43 14.00 5.52
CA LEU A 287 -10.07 14.72 4.42
C LEU A 287 -10.41 16.16 4.80
N VAL A 288 -10.82 16.42 6.05
CA VAL A 288 -11.02 17.80 6.53
C VAL A 288 -9.69 18.57 6.53
N GLY A 289 -8.61 17.97 7.04
CA GLY A 289 -7.30 18.62 7.03
C GLY A 289 -6.81 18.92 5.62
N ILE A 290 -6.93 17.98 4.69
CA ILE A 290 -6.58 18.15 3.27
C ILE A 290 -7.50 19.20 2.60
N GLY A 291 -8.80 19.13 2.85
CA GLY A 291 -9.77 20.07 2.29
C GLY A 291 -9.48 21.51 2.68
N VAL A 292 -9.21 21.78 3.96
CA VAL A 292 -8.81 23.10 4.45
C VAL A 292 -7.47 23.53 3.83
N PHE A 293 -6.49 22.65 3.76
CA PHE A 293 -5.18 22.90 3.16
C PHE A 293 -5.29 23.24 1.66
N ARG A 294 -6.16 22.53 0.93
CA ARG A 294 -6.48 22.82 -0.49
C ARG A 294 -7.23 24.12 -0.64
N ALA A 295 -8.30 24.37 0.14
CA ALA A 295 -9.11 25.58 0.06
C ALA A 295 -8.28 26.86 0.37
N SER A 296 -7.23 26.76 1.19
CA SER A 296 -6.30 27.86 1.42
C SER A 296 -5.41 28.19 0.21
N GLY A 297 -5.28 27.27 -0.78
CA GLY A 297 -4.34 27.33 -1.90
C GLY A 297 -2.97 26.71 -1.61
N ALA A 298 -2.75 26.20 -0.38
CA ALA A 298 -1.45 25.63 0.02
C ALA A 298 -1.08 24.39 -0.80
N MET A 299 -2.06 23.55 -1.12
CA MET A 299 -1.84 22.34 -1.93
C MET A 299 -1.40 22.71 -3.36
N ASP A 300 -2.06 23.69 -3.96
CA ASP A 300 -1.75 24.13 -5.32
C ASP A 300 -0.34 24.75 -5.37
N MET A 301 0.03 25.58 -4.38
CA MET A 301 1.39 26.13 -4.25
C MET A 301 2.45 25.02 -4.16
N LEU A 302 2.18 23.95 -3.40
CA LEU A 302 3.09 22.81 -3.27
C LEU A 302 3.21 22.05 -4.59
N VAL A 303 2.09 21.72 -5.22
CA VAL A 303 2.04 20.99 -6.50
C VAL A 303 2.71 21.80 -7.62
N ASP A 304 2.41 23.10 -7.72
CA ASP A 304 2.98 23.97 -8.74
C ASP A 304 4.47 24.21 -8.53
N GLY A 305 4.92 24.32 -7.27
CA GLY A 305 6.35 24.38 -6.96
C GLY A 305 7.11 23.13 -7.42
N VAL A 306 6.52 21.94 -7.22
CA VAL A 306 7.13 20.70 -7.70
C VAL A 306 7.05 20.59 -9.22
N LYS A 307 5.94 21.01 -9.85
CA LYS A 307 5.82 21.07 -11.32
C LYS A 307 6.92 21.93 -11.91
N TRP A 308 7.12 23.14 -11.37
CA TRP A 308 8.18 24.05 -11.82
C TRP A 308 9.57 23.40 -11.76
N LEU A 309 9.88 22.67 -10.67
CA LEU A 309 11.14 21.94 -10.53
C LEU A 309 11.29 20.83 -11.59
N VAL A 310 10.23 20.07 -11.85
CA VAL A 310 10.24 18.98 -12.83
C VAL A 310 10.38 19.54 -14.25
N GLU A 311 9.67 20.61 -14.59
CA GLU A 311 9.77 21.31 -15.89
C GLU A 311 11.15 21.90 -16.09
N ALA A 312 11.75 22.51 -15.06
CA ALA A 312 13.13 23.01 -15.12
C ALA A 312 14.16 21.91 -15.41
N CYS A 313 13.84 20.65 -15.04
CA CYS A 313 14.64 19.47 -15.39
C CYS A 313 14.23 18.83 -16.73
N GLY A 314 13.27 19.41 -17.47
CA GLY A 314 12.78 18.90 -18.76
C GLY A 314 11.88 17.67 -18.63
N GLY A 315 11.29 17.41 -17.46
CA GLY A 315 10.41 16.27 -17.18
C GLY A 315 8.93 16.55 -17.49
N ASN A 316 8.14 15.49 -17.69
CA ASN A 316 6.68 15.57 -17.76
C ASN A 316 6.10 15.73 -16.35
N THR A 317 5.08 16.58 -16.19
CA THR A 317 4.48 16.96 -14.91
C THR A 317 3.15 16.30 -14.59
N ASP A 318 2.63 15.43 -15.44
CA ASP A 318 1.32 14.80 -15.27
C ASP A 318 1.19 14.02 -13.95
N PHE A 319 2.31 13.43 -13.49
CA PHE A 319 2.34 12.64 -12.25
C PHE A 319 2.34 13.49 -10.98
N VAL A 320 2.65 14.79 -11.08
CA VAL A 320 2.92 15.63 -9.88
C VAL A 320 1.69 15.75 -9.00
N GLY A 321 0.49 15.83 -9.58
CA GLY A 321 -0.76 15.88 -8.83
C GLY A 321 -1.01 14.66 -7.92
N ALA A 322 -0.37 13.51 -8.20
CA ALA A 322 -0.48 12.31 -7.40
C ALA A 322 0.59 12.19 -6.30
N LEU A 323 1.68 12.98 -6.38
CA LEU A 323 2.82 12.91 -5.43
C LEU A 323 2.45 13.07 -3.96
N PRO A 324 1.46 13.89 -3.55
CA PRO A 324 1.03 13.95 -2.15
C PRO A 324 0.72 12.57 -1.56
N THR A 325 0.11 11.66 -2.33
CA THR A 325 -0.13 10.27 -1.91
C THR A 325 1.17 9.51 -1.70
N ALA A 326 2.12 9.62 -2.63
CA ALA A 326 3.42 8.95 -2.55
C ALA A 326 4.24 9.41 -1.34
N LEU A 327 4.28 10.72 -1.09
CA LEU A 327 5.01 11.32 0.04
C LEU A 327 4.39 10.94 1.40
N MET A 328 3.07 10.82 1.45
CA MET A 328 2.36 10.45 2.66
C MET A 328 2.48 8.95 2.99
N LYS A 329 2.67 8.10 1.99
CA LYS A 329 2.62 6.64 2.15
C LYS A 329 3.63 6.07 3.17
N PRO A 330 4.93 6.42 3.16
CA PRO A 330 5.88 5.98 4.17
C PRO A 330 5.52 6.43 5.58
N LEU A 331 4.87 7.59 5.70
CA LEU A 331 4.56 8.26 6.98
C LEU A 331 3.27 7.74 7.62
N SER A 332 2.22 7.54 6.81
CA SER A 332 0.89 7.17 7.28
C SER A 332 0.05 6.51 6.19
N GLY A 333 -0.32 5.24 6.38
CA GLY A 333 -1.20 4.53 5.45
C GLY A 333 -2.62 5.11 5.37
N SER A 334 -3.18 5.57 6.50
CA SER A 334 -4.47 6.28 6.51
C SER A 334 -4.38 7.66 5.89
N GLY A 335 -3.27 8.39 6.12
CA GLY A 335 -3.02 9.68 5.49
C GLY A 335 -2.88 9.57 3.98
N ALA A 336 -2.10 8.60 3.50
CA ALA A 336 -1.95 8.35 2.06
C ALA A 336 -3.28 7.93 1.41
N ARG A 337 -4.11 7.17 2.12
CA ARG A 337 -5.46 6.83 1.67
C ARG A 337 -6.35 8.06 1.52
N GLY A 338 -6.27 9.00 2.46
CA GLY A 338 -6.96 10.30 2.35
C GLY A 338 -6.49 11.11 1.15
N MET A 339 -5.15 11.18 0.90
CA MET A 339 -4.59 11.84 -0.28
C MET A 339 -5.02 11.16 -1.60
N MET A 340 -5.11 9.84 -1.63
CA MET A 340 -5.63 9.08 -2.77
C MET A 340 -7.10 9.43 -3.04
N VAL A 341 -7.92 9.50 -2.00
CA VAL A 341 -9.34 9.87 -2.12
C VAL A 341 -9.48 11.32 -2.59
N ASP A 342 -8.71 12.25 -2.03
CA ASP A 342 -8.66 13.64 -2.47
C ASP A 342 -8.24 13.77 -3.95
N ALA A 343 -7.22 13.03 -4.39
CA ALA A 343 -6.80 13.01 -5.78
C ALA A 343 -7.91 12.49 -6.72
N MET A 344 -8.61 11.42 -6.35
CA MET A 344 -9.74 10.89 -7.13
C MET A 344 -10.93 11.87 -7.15
N THR A 345 -11.19 12.57 -6.05
CA THR A 345 -12.28 13.56 -5.97
C THR A 345 -11.96 14.78 -6.82
N THR A 346 -10.71 15.26 -6.78
CA THR A 346 -10.28 16.50 -7.44
C THR A 346 -10.07 16.32 -8.95
N TYR A 347 -9.39 15.23 -9.33
CA TYR A 347 -8.97 15.00 -10.72
C TYR A 347 -9.83 13.95 -11.43
N GLY A 348 -10.69 13.23 -10.70
CA GLY A 348 -11.48 12.12 -11.18
C GLY A 348 -10.82 10.77 -10.97
N ALA A 349 -11.64 9.75 -10.64
CA ALA A 349 -11.16 8.40 -10.35
C ALA A 349 -10.45 7.74 -11.55
N ASP A 350 -10.89 8.04 -12.77
CA ASP A 350 -10.34 7.47 -14.01
C ASP A 350 -9.30 8.37 -14.69
N SER A 351 -8.97 9.52 -14.09
CA SER A 351 -7.86 10.36 -14.57
C SER A 351 -6.50 9.68 -14.34
N PHE A 352 -5.48 10.13 -15.06
CA PHE A 352 -4.09 9.67 -14.85
C PHE A 352 -3.65 9.86 -13.39
N VAL A 353 -3.92 11.04 -12.81
CA VAL A 353 -3.59 11.37 -11.42
C VAL A 353 -4.35 10.49 -10.43
N GLY A 354 -5.65 10.26 -10.64
CA GLY A 354 -6.46 9.39 -9.82
C GLY A 354 -5.97 7.94 -9.81
N ARG A 355 -5.71 7.38 -10.99
CA ARG A 355 -5.15 6.02 -11.14
C ARG A 355 -3.76 5.92 -10.52
N LEU A 356 -2.85 6.86 -10.81
CA LEU A 356 -1.50 6.87 -10.26
C LEU A 356 -1.51 6.98 -8.73
N SER A 357 -2.39 7.81 -8.14
CA SER A 357 -2.55 7.89 -6.69
C SER A 357 -2.96 6.54 -6.08
N CYS A 358 -3.84 5.80 -6.77
CA CYS A 358 -4.22 4.45 -6.37
C CYS A 358 -3.04 3.46 -6.45
N ILE A 359 -2.22 3.57 -7.49
CA ILE A 359 -1.03 2.73 -7.66
C ILE A 359 0.01 3.08 -6.59
N PHE A 360 0.24 4.35 -6.27
CA PHE A 360 1.10 4.75 -5.15
C PHE A 360 0.63 4.18 -3.81
N GLN A 361 -0.69 4.23 -3.54
CA GLN A 361 -1.25 3.64 -2.32
C GLN A 361 -1.01 2.14 -2.24
N GLY A 362 -1.01 1.44 -3.38
CA GLY A 362 -0.84 -0.01 -3.47
C GLY A 362 0.60 -0.48 -3.65
N SER A 363 1.53 0.38 -4.03
CA SER A 363 2.89 -0.01 -4.43
C SER A 363 3.80 -0.42 -3.27
N THR A 364 3.54 0.08 -2.05
CA THR A 364 4.31 -0.21 -0.82
C THR A 364 3.39 -0.26 0.39
N ASP A 365 3.92 -0.58 1.57
CA ASP A 365 3.23 -0.38 2.84
C ASP A 365 3.85 0.80 3.62
N THR A 366 3.34 1.10 4.80
CA THR A 366 3.71 2.27 5.60
C THR A 366 4.97 2.01 6.41
N THR A 367 6.12 2.39 5.88
CA THR A 367 7.45 2.09 6.44
C THR A 367 7.59 2.49 7.90
N PHE A 368 7.27 3.74 8.27
CA PHE A 368 7.42 4.18 9.66
C PHE A 368 6.43 3.53 10.63
N TYR A 369 5.24 3.16 10.17
CA TYR A 369 4.29 2.41 11.00
C TYR A 369 4.80 1.00 11.29
N ILE A 370 5.26 0.28 10.27
CA ILE A 370 5.82 -1.07 10.41
C ILE A 370 7.03 -1.06 11.33
N LEU A 371 7.95 -0.09 11.16
CA LEU A 371 9.08 0.11 12.07
C LEU A 371 8.63 0.28 13.52
N ALA A 372 7.66 1.17 13.76
CA ALA A 372 7.19 1.47 15.10
C ALA A 372 6.50 0.26 15.76
N VAL A 373 5.66 -0.46 15.00
CA VAL A 373 4.91 -1.61 15.53
C VAL A 373 5.83 -2.79 15.79
N TYR A 374 6.65 -3.17 14.82
CA TYR A 374 7.46 -4.40 14.93
C TYR A 374 8.69 -4.21 15.82
N PHE A 375 9.45 -3.15 15.65
CA PHE A 375 10.58 -2.87 16.53
C PHE A 375 10.14 -2.44 17.93
N GLY A 376 9.06 -1.67 18.02
CA GLY A 376 8.51 -1.23 19.30
C GLY A 376 8.01 -2.40 20.16
N SER A 377 7.38 -3.43 19.57
CA SER A 377 6.88 -4.60 20.29
C SER A 377 7.97 -5.39 21.02
N VAL A 378 9.20 -5.35 20.53
CA VAL A 378 10.35 -6.10 21.07
C VAL A 378 11.45 -5.21 21.66
N GLY A 379 11.20 -3.91 21.80
CA GLY A 379 12.10 -2.97 22.48
C GLY A 379 13.36 -2.60 21.70
N ILE A 380 13.37 -2.75 20.37
CA ILE A 380 14.48 -2.30 19.53
C ILE A 380 14.55 -0.78 19.49
N ARG A 381 15.70 -0.22 19.85
CA ARG A 381 15.99 1.23 19.84
C ARG A 381 16.86 1.65 18.66
N TYR A 382 17.81 0.81 18.26
CA TYR A 382 18.75 1.08 17.18
C TYR A 382 18.34 0.29 15.93
N THR A 383 17.73 0.98 14.98
CA THR A 383 17.16 0.39 13.75
C THR A 383 18.20 0.04 12.69
N ARG A 384 19.45 0.48 12.85
CA ARG A 384 20.54 0.30 11.86
C ARG A 384 20.09 0.80 10.48
N HIS A 385 20.30 -0.01 9.44
CA HIS A 385 19.94 0.33 8.05
C HIS A 385 18.46 0.04 7.68
N ALA A 386 17.60 -0.36 8.63
CA ALA A 386 16.21 -0.71 8.33
C ALA A 386 15.42 0.45 7.70
N VAL A 387 15.55 1.67 8.25
CA VAL A 387 14.87 2.87 7.72
C VAL A 387 15.33 3.17 6.30
N ALA A 388 16.65 3.18 6.06
CA ALA A 388 17.20 3.46 4.74
C ALA A 388 16.75 2.43 3.70
N CYS A 389 16.80 1.12 4.04
CA CYS A 389 16.33 0.07 3.13
C CYS A 389 14.83 0.18 2.84
N GLY A 390 13.99 0.46 3.84
CA GLY A 390 12.55 0.66 3.65
C GLY A 390 12.24 1.85 2.75
N LEU A 391 12.83 3.03 3.02
CA LEU A 391 12.60 4.23 2.21
C LEU A 391 13.14 4.11 0.77
N LEU A 392 14.24 3.38 0.56
CA LEU A 392 14.74 3.10 -0.79
C LEU A 392 13.82 2.12 -1.54
N ALA A 393 13.21 1.15 -0.84
CA ALA A 393 12.17 0.29 -1.42
C ALA A 393 10.91 1.11 -1.78
N ASP A 394 10.49 2.04 -0.91
CA ASP A 394 9.38 2.96 -1.18
C ASP A 394 9.67 3.81 -2.42
N LEU A 395 10.87 4.40 -2.51
CA LEU A 395 11.28 5.19 -3.67
C LEU A 395 11.26 4.37 -4.96
N ALA A 396 11.76 3.14 -4.94
CA ALA A 396 11.70 2.24 -6.08
C ALA A 396 10.26 1.91 -6.49
N GLY A 397 9.37 1.70 -5.52
CA GLY A 397 7.94 1.52 -5.75
C GLY A 397 7.28 2.74 -6.39
N VAL A 398 7.61 3.94 -5.93
CA VAL A 398 7.11 5.20 -6.50
C VAL A 398 7.59 5.38 -7.94
N LEU A 399 8.88 5.20 -8.21
CA LEU A 399 9.42 5.32 -9.57
C LEU A 399 8.82 4.28 -10.52
N ALA A 400 8.68 3.05 -10.07
CA ALA A 400 8.03 1.99 -10.84
C ALA A 400 6.55 2.33 -11.11
N ALA A 401 5.82 2.81 -10.10
CA ALA A 401 4.42 3.21 -10.26
C ALA A 401 4.23 4.32 -11.30
N ILE A 402 5.12 5.33 -11.31
CA ILE A 402 5.11 6.40 -12.34
C ILE A 402 5.34 5.80 -13.73
N ALA A 403 6.41 5.03 -13.91
CA ALA A 403 6.76 4.44 -15.21
C ALA A 403 5.65 3.52 -15.76
N ILE A 404 5.11 2.66 -14.88
CA ILE A 404 4.01 1.75 -15.23
C ILE A 404 2.74 2.54 -15.56
N SER A 405 2.42 3.61 -14.81
CA SER A 405 1.24 4.43 -15.09
C SER A 405 1.33 5.14 -16.45
N TYR A 406 2.49 5.63 -16.83
CA TYR A 406 2.68 6.18 -18.18
C TYR A 406 2.54 5.10 -19.25
N MET A 407 2.97 3.88 -19.00
CA MET A 407 2.81 2.77 -19.93
C MET A 407 1.33 2.41 -20.13
N PHE A 408 0.54 2.35 -19.04
CA PHE A 408 -0.85 1.87 -19.08
C PHE A 408 -1.87 2.98 -19.36
N PHE A 409 -1.62 4.22 -18.94
CA PHE A 409 -2.62 5.30 -18.90
C PHE A 409 -2.12 6.65 -19.45
N GLY A 410 -0.83 6.78 -19.79
CA GLY A 410 -0.19 7.99 -20.30
C GLY A 410 -0.29 8.22 -21.80
#